data_60a7e6ae55d0f649f456f8fe1e19e36e
#
_entry.id   60a7e6ae55d0f649f456f8fe1e19e36e
#
_cell.length_a   1.000
_cell.length_b   1.000
_cell.length_c   1.000
_cell.angle_alpha   90.00
_cell.angle_beta   90.00
_cell.angle_gamma   90.00
#
_symmetry.space_group_name_H-M   'P 1'
#
loop_
_entity.id
_entity.type
_entity.pdbx_description
1 polymer ?
#
loop_
_entity_poly.entity_id
_entity_poly.type
_entity_poly.pdbx_seq_one_letter_code
_entity_poly.pdbx_strand_id
1 'polypeptide(L)'
;MVISISLNRISISAGQRIYLHDVSWEEFEQILLDLGEKRATRIAYYAGELEIRMPLPEHERIKVLISNLLVVLLEELDLPWESLGSATFKNSRMKIGIEPDDCFYLTNCQAIVGKQRLDLDIDPPPDLAIEVDLTSPTQLSAYEALAVPEIWRYQQHKLAIFVLTEGHYVESTTSSLFSSLPVKDGILSILERRNEILMSEARKEFRQWVRQSLLIND
;
A
#
# COMPACT_ATOMS: atom_id res chain seq x y z
N MET A 1 -33.97 19.59 2.04
CA MET A 1 -33.11 20.57 1.32
C MET A 1 -31.81 19.87 1.07
N VAL A 2 -31.45 19.60 -0.19
CA VAL A 2 -30.15 19.03 -0.54
C VAL A 2 -29.22 20.20 -0.84
N ILE A 3 -28.12 20.31 -0.09
CA ILE A 3 -27.06 21.28 -0.36
C ILE A 3 -25.99 20.56 -1.21
N SER A 4 -25.80 20.98 -2.44
CA SER A 4 -24.71 20.50 -3.28
C SER A 4 -23.46 21.37 -3.03
N ILE A 5 -22.38 20.76 -2.59
CA ILE A 5 -21.09 21.41 -2.40
C ILE A 5 -20.09 20.75 -3.37
N SER A 6 -19.45 21.56 -4.20
CA SER A 6 -18.36 21.06 -5.05
C SER A 6 -17.15 20.65 -4.22
N LEU A 7 -16.54 19.51 -4.52
CA LEU A 7 -15.40 18.94 -3.78
C LEU A 7 -14.17 19.86 -3.72
N ASN A 8 -13.97 20.71 -4.73
CA ASN A 8 -12.90 21.70 -4.74
C ASN A 8 -13.04 22.79 -3.66
N ARG A 9 -14.18 22.84 -2.96
CA ARG A 9 -14.44 23.75 -1.83
C ARG A 9 -14.20 23.07 -0.47
N ILE A 10 -13.84 21.78 -0.47
CA ILE A 10 -13.52 21.04 0.74
C ILE A 10 -12.00 21.05 0.92
N SER A 11 -11.54 21.48 2.09
CA SER A 11 -10.13 21.42 2.46
C SER A 11 -9.92 20.34 3.51
N ILE A 12 -8.99 19.43 3.26
CA ILE A 12 -8.61 18.36 4.18
C ILE A 12 -7.20 18.67 4.67
N SER A 13 -7.03 18.82 5.99
CA SER A 13 -5.71 19.04 6.57
C SER A 13 -4.88 17.73 6.59
N ALA A 14 -3.55 17.86 6.58
CA ALA A 14 -2.66 16.71 6.70
C ALA A 14 -3.01 15.85 7.93
N GLY A 15 -3.08 14.55 7.75
CA GLY A 15 -3.47 13.57 8.75
C GLY A 15 -4.98 13.42 8.95
N GLN A 16 -5.80 14.22 8.27
CA GLN A 16 -7.26 14.11 8.33
C GLN A 16 -7.81 13.28 7.18
N ARG A 17 -9.03 12.77 7.40
CA ARG A 17 -9.83 12.05 6.40
C ARG A 17 -11.29 12.47 6.48
N ILE A 18 -11.99 12.28 5.38
CA ILE A 18 -13.45 12.41 5.31
C ILE A 18 -14.01 11.11 4.75
N TYR A 19 -15.24 10.81 5.18
CA TYR A 19 -16.03 9.71 4.66
C TYR A 19 -17.29 10.26 4.02
N LEU A 20 -17.61 9.75 2.84
CA LEU A 20 -18.86 9.95 2.15
C LEU A 20 -19.56 8.60 2.09
N HIS A 21 -20.82 8.57 2.55
CA HIS A 21 -21.64 7.36 2.59
C HIS A 21 -22.65 7.38 1.43
N ASP A 22 -23.14 6.20 1.08
CA ASP A 22 -24.14 6.01 0.03
C ASP A 22 -23.70 6.58 -1.34
N VAL A 23 -22.38 6.54 -1.61
CA VAL A 23 -21.80 6.97 -2.88
C VAL A 23 -21.99 5.87 -3.93
N SER A 24 -22.62 6.18 -5.04
CA SER A 24 -22.70 5.25 -6.18
C SER A 24 -21.35 5.11 -6.88
N TRP A 25 -21.20 4.06 -7.70
CA TRP A 25 -19.97 3.87 -8.51
C TRP A 25 -19.75 5.03 -9.49
N GLU A 26 -20.83 5.51 -10.10
CA GLU A 26 -20.82 6.61 -11.05
C GLU A 26 -20.38 7.92 -10.39
N GLU A 27 -20.86 8.19 -9.16
CA GLU A 27 -20.44 9.34 -8.36
C GLU A 27 -18.97 9.21 -7.96
N PHE A 28 -18.51 8.01 -7.55
CA PHE A 28 -17.10 7.78 -7.25
C PHE A 28 -16.20 8.06 -8.47
N GLU A 29 -16.55 7.59 -9.66
CA GLU A 29 -15.78 7.87 -10.88
C GLU A 29 -15.77 9.37 -11.21
N GLN A 30 -16.89 10.06 -11.03
CA GLN A 30 -16.95 11.52 -11.23
C GLN A 30 -16.06 12.25 -10.21
N ILE A 31 -16.08 11.83 -8.93
CA ILE A 31 -15.22 12.37 -7.89
C ILE A 31 -13.75 12.20 -8.23
N LEU A 32 -13.35 11.03 -8.73
CA LEU A 32 -11.99 10.80 -9.19
C LEU A 32 -11.57 11.75 -10.32
N LEU A 33 -12.45 11.98 -11.27
CA LEU A 33 -12.21 12.92 -12.38
C LEU A 33 -12.06 14.35 -11.87
N ASP A 34 -12.95 14.79 -10.98
CA ASP A 34 -12.95 16.13 -10.42
C ASP A 34 -11.72 16.43 -9.56
N LEU A 35 -11.24 15.43 -8.81
CA LEU A 35 -10.02 15.52 -7.99
C LEU A 35 -8.76 15.50 -8.84
N GLY A 36 -8.81 14.89 -10.02
CA GLY A 36 -7.69 14.79 -10.95
C GLY A 36 -6.56 13.85 -10.49
N GLU A 37 -5.61 13.62 -11.37
CA GLU A 37 -4.48 12.70 -11.12
C GLU A 37 -3.37 13.33 -10.23
N LYS A 38 -3.22 14.65 -10.27
CA LYS A 38 -2.18 15.38 -9.52
C LYS A 38 -2.67 15.84 -8.14
N ARG A 39 -3.24 14.93 -7.37
CA ARG A 39 -3.71 15.23 -6.02
C ARG A 39 -2.78 14.69 -4.94
N ALA A 40 -2.75 15.35 -3.79
CA ALA A 40 -2.02 14.87 -2.62
C ALA A 40 -2.85 13.91 -1.76
N THR A 41 -4.17 13.83 -2.00
CA THR A 41 -5.08 12.94 -1.27
C THR A 41 -4.99 11.50 -1.79
N ARG A 42 -5.34 10.53 -0.93
CA ARG A 42 -5.53 9.12 -1.24
C ARG A 42 -7.00 8.77 -1.11
N ILE A 43 -7.43 7.79 -1.89
CA ILE A 43 -8.83 7.41 -2.00
C ILE A 43 -8.97 5.91 -1.78
N ALA A 44 -10.04 5.53 -1.06
CA ALA A 44 -10.52 4.17 -1.01
C ALA A 44 -12.05 4.16 -1.15
N TYR A 45 -12.56 3.32 -2.02
CA TYR A 45 -14.00 3.15 -2.25
C TYR A 45 -14.36 1.67 -2.19
N TYR A 46 -15.31 1.33 -1.35
CA TYR A 46 -15.85 -0.01 -1.23
C TYR A 46 -17.29 0.03 -0.68
N ALA A 47 -18.20 -0.75 -1.28
CA ALA A 47 -19.57 -0.94 -0.83
C ALA A 47 -20.37 0.38 -0.56
N GLY A 48 -20.15 1.42 -1.39
CA GLY A 48 -20.82 2.71 -1.26
C GLY A 48 -20.16 3.68 -0.26
N GLU A 49 -19.09 3.27 0.38
CA GLU A 49 -18.28 4.11 1.27
C GLU A 49 -17.06 4.66 0.53
N LEU A 50 -16.91 5.97 0.50
CA LEU A 50 -15.75 6.65 -0.07
C LEU A 50 -14.97 7.35 1.05
N GLU A 51 -13.71 6.92 1.23
CA GLU A 51 -12.73 7.61 2.06
C GLU A 51 -11.83 8.50 1.19
N ILE A 52 -11.61 9.73 1.62
CA ILE A 52 -10.58 10.62 1.07
C ILE A 52 -9.69 11.05 2.22
N ARG A 53 -8.39 10.76 2.15
CA ARG A 53 -7.41 11.06 3.21
C ARG A 53 -6.27 11.93 2.70
N MET A 54 -5.72 12.78 3.59
CA MET A 54 -4.53 13.59 3.34
C MET A 54 -3.38 13.05 4.20
N PRO A 55 -2.33 12.41 3.60
CA PRO A 55 -1.21 11.86 4.35
C PRO A 55 -0.43 12.93 5.13
N LEU A 56 0.21 12.53 6.24
CA LEU A 56 1.19 13.33 6.95
C LEU A 56 2.58 13.20 6.30
N PRO A 57 3.48 14.20 6.43
CA PRO A 57 4.88 14.05 5.99
C PRO A 57 5.61 12.86 6.64
N GLU A 58 5.32 12.56 7.91
CA GLU A 58 5.87 11.39 8.61
C GLU A 58 5.40 10.09 7.98
N HIS A 59 4.13 10.02 7.57
CA HIS A 59 3.57 8.90 6.83
C HIS A 59 4.37 8.61 5.55
N GLU A 60 4.61 9.64 4.73
CA GLU A 60 5.39 9.51 3.49
C GLU A 60 6.83 9.03 3.77
N ARG A 61 7.46 9.54 4.85
CA ARG A 61 8.81 9.12 5.25
C ARG A 61 8.86 7.64 5.61
N ILE A 62 7.90 7.15 6.38
CA ILE A 62 7.83 5.73 6.79
C ILE A 62 7.58 4.85 5.57
N LYS A 63 6.60 5.22 4.73
CA LYS A 63 6.30 4.52 3.48
C LYS A 63 7.57 4.38 2.62
N VAL A 64 8.24 5.50 2.34
CA VAL A 64 9.45 5.51 1.52
C VAL A 64 10.55 4.64 2.14
N LEU A 65 10.68 4.61 3.48
CA LEU A 65 11.65 3.75 4.15
C LEU A 65 11.32 2.28 3.93
N ILE A 66 10.07 1.85 4.20
CA ILE A 66 9.65 0.45 4.02
C ILE A 66 9.86 0.01 2.57
N SER A 67 9.42 0.82 1.60
CA SER A 67 9.59 0.54 0.17
C SER A 67 11.06 0.40 -0.23
N ASN A 68 11.93 1.28 0.29
CA ASN A 68 13.37 1.19 0.02
C ASN A 68 14.01 -0.06 0.64
N LEU A 69 13.58 -0.49 1.82
CA LEU A 69 14.07 -1.74 2.42
C LEU A 69 13.58 -2.94 1.62
N LEU A 70 12.32 -2.94 1.17
CA LEU A 70 11.79 -3.98 0.29
C LEU A 70 12.57 -4.06 -1.02
N VAL A 71 12.87 -2.93 -1.67
CA VAL A 71 13.70 -2.92 -2.89
C VAL A 71 15.09 -3.53 -2.62
N VAL A 72 15.72 -3.21 -1.49
CA VAL A 72 17.00 -3.82 -1.10
C VAL A 72 16.86 -5.33 -0.95
N LEU A 73 15.77 -5.80 -0.33
CA LEU A 73 15.48 -7.25 -0.19
C LEU A 73 15.36 -7.92 -1.55
N LEU A 74 14.59 -7.34 -2.46
CA LEU A 74 14.36 -7.88 -3.81
C LEU A 74 15.65 -7.92 -4.63
N GLU A 75 16.49 -6.86 -4.53
CA GLU A 75 17.82 -6.82 -5.15
C GLU A 75 18.74 -7.94 -4.63
N GLU A 76 18.77 -8.19 -3.31
CA GLU A 76 19.63 -9.23 -2.72
C GLU A 76 19.12 -10.64 -2.98
N LEU A 77 17.84 -10.82 -3.24
CA LEU A 77 17.23 -12.08 -3.62
C LEU A 77 17.22 -12.32 -5.15
N ASP A 78 17.72 -11.37 -5.94
CA ASP A 78 17.69 -11.39 -7.42
C ASP A 78 16.27 -11.65 -7.97
N LEU A 79 15.26 -11.07 -7.33
CA LEU A 79 13.86 -11.22 -7.73
C LEU A 79 13.44 -10.10 -8.67
N PRO A 80 12.72 -10.40 -9.77
CA PRO A 80 12.13 -9.36 -10.62
C PRO A 80 10.99 -8.66 -9.87
N TRP A 81 10.85 -7.36 -10.12
CA TRP A 81 9.79 -6.57 -9.51
C TRP A 81 9.45 -5.32 -10.32
N GLU A 82 8.22 -4.84 -10.16
CA GLU A 82 7.76 -3.52 -10.57
C GLU A 82 6.99 -2.87 -9.43
N SER A 83 7.21 -1.57 -9.19
CA SER A 83 6.42 -0.77 -8.27
C SER A 83 5.63 0.28 -9.03
N LEU A 84 4.37 0.45 -8.67
CA LEU A 84 3.50 1.49 -9.23
C LEU A 84 3.20 2.59 -8.20
N GLY A 85 3.86 2.54 -7.06
CA GLY A 85 3.63 3.50 -5.99
C GLY A 85 2.17 3.47 -5.52
N SER A 86 1.58 4.65 -5.39
CA SER A 86 0.19 4.83 -4.99
C SER A 86 -0.75 4.91 -6.20
N ALA A 87 -0.64 3.98 -7.14
CA ALA A 87 -1.55 3.92 -8.28
C ALA A 87 -3.00 3.68 -7.85
N THR A 88 -3.94 4.24 -8.61
CA THR A 88 -5.36 3.95 -8.41
C THR A 88 -5.71 2.60 -9.03
N PHE A 89 -6.12 1.66 -8.21
CA PHE A 89 -6.64 0.36 -8.62
C PHE A 89 -8.16 0.39 -8.61
N LYS A 90 -8.79 0.07 -9.74
CA LYS A 90 -10.24 0.03 -9.88
C LYS A 90 -10.68 -1.30 -10.47
N ASN A 91 -11.79 -1.83 -9.95
CA ASN A 91 -12.53 -2.93 -10.56
C ASN A 91 -14.01 -2.50 -10.69
N SER A 92 -14.45 -2.28 -11.91
CA SER A 92 -15.79 -1.74 -12.20
C SER A 92 -16.89 -2.76 -11.90
N ARG A 93 -16.63 -4.04 -12.08
CA ARG A 93 -17.58 -5.12 -11.83
C ARG A 93 -17.83 -5.30 -10.33
N MET A 94 -16.76 -5.18 -9.53
CA MET A 94 -16.85 -5.30 -8.08
C MET A 94 -17.20 -3.96 -7.40
N LYS A 95 -17.18 -2.85 -8.15
CA LYS A 95 -17.37 -1.50 -7.64
C LYS A 95 -16.41 -1.18 -6.49
N ILE A 96 -15.12 -1.38 -6.75
CA ILE A 96 -14.03 -1.17 -5.79
C ILE A 96 -12.99 -0.25 -6.40
N GLY A 97 -12.50 0.69 -5.59
CA GLY A 97 -11.38 1.54 -5.93
C GLY A 97 -10.49 1.77 -4.72
N ILE A 98 -9.19 1.53 -4.85
CA ILE A 98 -8.21 1.75 -3.79
C ILE A 98 -6.94 2.41 -4.32
N GLU A 99 -6.26 3.13 -3.45
CA GLU A 99 -4.92 3.67 -3.65
C GLU A 99 -4.06 3.27 -2.46
N PRO A 100 -3.29 2.18 -2.58
CA PRO A 100 -2.32 1.81 -1.55
C PRO A 100 -1.29 2.93 -1.37
N ASP A 101 -0.62 2.96 -0.23
CA ASP A 101 0.50 3.89 -0.04
C ASP A 101 1.67 3.54 -0.96
N ASP A 102 1.95 2.24 -1.11
CA ASP A 102 2.83 1.70 -2.15
C ASP A 102 2.40 0.28 -2.52
N CYS A 103 2.81 -0.21 -3.69
CA CYS A 103 2.52 -1.57 -4.12
C CYS A 103 3.61 -2.14 -5.01
N PHE A 104 3.74 -3.47 -4.99
CA PHE A 104 4.74 -4.21 -5.73
C PHE A 104 4.13 -5.41 -6.46
N TYR A 105 4.55 -5.56 -7.69
CA TYR A 105 4.35 -6.75 -8.50
C TYR A 105 5.64 -7.55 -8.52
N LEU A 106 5.58 -8.82 -8.18
CA LEU A 106 6.70 -9.74 -8.10
C LEU A 106 6.47 -10.90 -9.08
N THR A 107 5.45 -11.68 -8.86
CA THR A 107 5.07 -12.81 -9.71
C THR A 107 4.54 -12.34 -11.06
N ASN A 108 3.73 -11.28 -11.06
CA ASN A 108 3.04 -10.77 -12.23
C ASN A 108 3.69 -9.50 -12.82
N CYS A 109 4.94 -9.19 -12.47
CA CYS A 109 5.61 -7.96 -12.90
C CYS A 109 5.63 -7.79 -14.43
N GLN A 110 5.85 -8.86 -15.20
CA GLN A 110 5.86 -8.80 -16.66
C GLN A 110 4.50 -8.44 -17.27
N ALA A 111 3.40 -8.76 -16.58
CA ALA A 111 2.06 -8.47 -17.08
C ALA A 111 1.72 -6.97 -17.07
N ILE A 112 2.45 -6.17 -16.31
CA ILE A 112 2.18 -4.74 -16.13
C ILE A 112 3.25 -3.82 -16.74
N VAL A 113 4.39 -4.34 -17.16
CA VAL A 113 5.46 -3.55 -17.78
C VAL A 113 4.92 -2.78 -18.98
N GLY A 114 5.17 -1.46 -18.98
CA GLY A 114 4.78 -0.56 -20.07
C GLY A 114 3.30 -0.17 -20.10
N LYS A 115 2.48 -0.65 -19.18
CA LYS A 115 1.07 -0.22 -19.10
C LYS A 115 0.98 1.19 -18.52
N GLN A 116 0.25 2.05 -19.19
CA GLN A 116 -0.01 3.42 -18.73
C GLN A 116 -1.18 3.49 -17.75
N ARG A 117 -2.07 2.52 -17.79
CA ARG A 117 -3.24 2.38 -16.90
C ARG A 117 -3.47 0.90 -16.64
N LEU A 118 -3.91 0.59 -15.42
CA LEU A 118 -4.32 -0.74 -15.02
C LEU A 118 -5.84 -0.83 -14.98
N ASP A 119 -6.34 -1.97 -15.41
CA ASP A 119 -7.74 -2.34 -15.35
C ASP A 119 -7.84 -3.70 -14.65
N LEU A 120 -8.23 -3.71 -13.38
CA LEU A 120 -8.34 -4.94 -12.59
C LEU A 120 -9.51 -5.86 -13.01
N ASP A 121 -10.24 -5.50 -14.06
CA ASP A 121 -11.15 -6.45 -14.72
C ASP A 121 -10.39 -7.48 -15.59
N ILE A 122 -9.13 -7.14 -15.97
CA ILE A 122 -8.28 -7.96 -16.86
C ILE A 122 -6.82 -8.09 -16.35
N ASP A 123 -6.33 -7.10 -15.60
CA ASP A 123 -4.98 -7.09 -15.06
C ASP A 123 -4.95 -7.73 -13.67
N PRO A 124 -3.85 -8.40 -13.29
CA PRO A 124 -3.73 -8.93 -11.94
C PRO A 124 -3.62 -7.80 -10.90
N PRO A 125 -4.07 -8.02 -9.66
CA PRO A 125 -3.75 -7.13 -8.56
C PRO A 125 -2.25 -7.17 -8.25
N PRO A 126 -1.70 -6.19 -7.48
CA PRO A 126 -0.33 -6.28 -6.98
C PRO A 126 -0.15 -7.49 -6.05
N ASP A 127 1.04 -8.06 -6.03
CA ASP A 127 1.37 -9.18 -5.13
C ASP A 127 1.51 -8.73 -3.68
N LEU A 128 1.94 -7.49 -3.46
CA LEU A 128 2.13 -6.87 -2.16
C LEU A 128 1.65 -5.42 -2.15
N ALA A 129 0.85 -5.06 -1.15
CA ALA A 129 0.52 -3.68 -0.83
C ALA A 129 1.17 -3.25 0.49
N ILE A 130 1.59 -1.99 0.58
CA ILE A 130 2.14 -1.38 1.78
C ILE A 130 1.19 -0.27 2.23
N GLU A 131 0.82 -0.30 3.50
CA GLU A 131 -0.03 0.69 4.15
C GLU A 131 0.62 1.24 5.42
N VAL A 132 0.56 2.54 5.60
CA VAL A 132 1.07 3.23 6.79
C VAL A 132 -0.06 3.96 7.49
N ASP A 133 -0.56 3.38 8.57
CA ASP A 133 -1.71 3.85 9.32
C ASP A 133 -1.28 4.64 10.56
N LEU A 134 -1.02 5.93 10.43
CA LEU A 134 -0.65 6.77 11.57
C LEU A 134 -1.87 7.29 12.34
N THR A 135 -2.97 7.55 11.67
CA THR A 135 -4.17 8.20 12.26
C THR A 135 -5.39 7.30 12.31
N SER A 136 -5.52 6.35 11.42
CA SER A 136 -6.65 5.43 11.38
C SER A 136 -6.33 4.19 10.53
N PRO A 137 -6.89 3.02 10.85
CA PRO A 137 -6.59 1.80 10.14
C PRO A 137 -7.17 1.78 8.72
N THR A 138 -6.42 1.21 7.80
CA THR A 138 -6.87 0.88 6.44
C THR A 138 -7.97 -0.17 6.48
N GLN A 139 -8.99 0.00 5.65
CA GLN A 139 -10.04 -1.01 5.48
C GLN A 139 -9.51 -2.15 4.59
N LEU A 140 -9.24 -3.31 5.21
CA LEU A 140 -8.70 -4.48 4.50
C LEU A 140 -9.71 -5.12 3.55
N SER A 141 -11.01 -4.94 3.77
CA SER A 141 -12.08 -5.56 2.97
C SER A 141 -12.02 -5.22 1.48
N ALA A 142 -11.59 -4.02 1.10
CA ALA A 142 -11.40 -3.66 -0.29
C ALA A 142 -10.23 -4.43 -0.93
N TYR A 143 -9.16 -4.66 -0.18
CA TYR A 143 -8.03 -5.48 -0.61
C TYR A 143 -8.38 -6.97 -0.70
N GLU A 144 -9.19 -7.49 0.24
CA GLU A 144 -9.73 -8.86 0.18
C GLU A 144 -10.52 -9.09 -1.11
N ALA A 145 -11.41 -8.15 -1.43
CA ALA A 145 -12.24 -8.24 -2.62
C ALA A 145 -11.42 -8.15 -3.92
N LEU A 146 -10.29 -7.40 -3.92
CA LEU A 146 -9.35 -7.36 -5.04
C LEU A 146 -8.37 -8.53 -5.05
N ALA A 147 -8.42 -9.40 -4.05
CA ALA A 147 -7.56 -10.57 -3.88
C ALA A 147 -6.05 -10.24 -3.91
N VAL A 148 -5.63 -9.13 -3.26
CA VAL A 148 -4.21 -8.82 -3.08
C VAL A 148 -3.60 -9.86 -2.14
N PRO A 149 -2.56 -10.62 -2.55
CA PRO A 149 -2.06 -11.76 -1.78
C PRO A 149 -1.52 -11.42 -0.40
N GLU A 150 -0.81 -10.29 -0.28
CA GLU A 150 -0.17 -9.90 0.97
C GLU A 150 -0.22 -8.39 1.19
N ILE A 151 -0.42 -7.97 2.45
CA ILE A 151 -0.38 -6.57 2.87
C ILE A 151 0.60 -6.41 4.03
N TRP A 152 1.49 -5.43 3.93
CA TRP A 152 2.31 -4.97 5.04
C TRP A 152 1.73 -3.67 5.58
N ARG A 153 1.23 -3.71 6.82
CA ARG A 153 0.63 -2.55 7.47
C ARG A 153 1.47 -2.09 8.66
N TYR A 154 1.96 -0.86 8.57
CA TYR A 154 2.65 -0.22 9.69
C TYR A 154 1.68 0.67 10.45
N GLN A 155 1.48 0.36 11.72
CA GLN A 155 0.59 1.09 12.63
C GLN A 155 1.13 1.05 14.05
N GLN A 156 1.09 2.17 14.80
CA GLN A 156 1.46 2.23 16.21
C GLN A 156 2.84 1.58 16.51
N HIS A 157 3.83 1.89 15.70
CA HIS A 157 5.20 1.33 15.78
C HIS A 157 5.29 -0.20 15.57
N LYS A 158 4.29 -0.80 14.98
CA LYS A 158 4.27 -2.23 14.64
C LYS A 158 4.11 -2.42 13.14
N LEU A 159 4.80 -3.39 12.59
CA LEU A 159 4.59 -3.89 11.24
C LEU A 159 3.78 -5.19 11.34
N ALA A 160 2.58 -5.20 10.82
CA ALA A 160 1.75 -6.39 10.69
C ALA A 160 1.80 -6.88 9.24
N ILE A 161 1.93 -8.18 9.05
CA ILE A 161 1.85 -8.86 7.76
C ILE A 161 0.51 -9.56 7.71
N PHE A 162 -0.30 -9.26 6.70
CA PHE A 162 -1.58 -9.90 6.45
C PHE A 162 -1.46 -10.73 5.17
N VAL A 163 -1.77 -12.01 5.27
CA VAL A 163 -1.76 -12.95 4.13
C VAL A 163 -3.19 -13.33 3.80
N LEU A 164 -3.56 -13.24 2.54
CA LEU A 164 -4.89 -13.63 2.08
C LEU A 164 -5.01 -15.16 2.11
N THR A 165 -5.93 -15.66 2.92
CA THR A 165 -6.20 -17.07 3.10
C THR A 165 -7.70 -17.31 2.99
N GLU A 166 -8.13 -18.14 2.04
CA GLU A 166 -9.55 -18.43 1.81
C GLU A 166 -10.45 -17.19 1.66
N GLY A 167 -9.90 -16.12 1.05
CA GLY A 167 -10.63 -14.88 0.79
C GLY A 167 -10.63 -13.86 1.94
N HIS A 168 -9.96 -14.15 3.05
CA HIS A 168 -9.82 -13.26 4.21
C HIS A 168 -8.37 -13.07 4.63
N TYR A 169 -8.06 -11.89 5.17
CA TYR A 169 -6.73 -11.67 5.71
C TYR A 169 -6.54 -12.27 7.09
N VAL A 170 -5.45 -13.03 7.21
CA VAL A 170 -4.95 -13.54 8.49
C VAL A 170 -3.62 -12.87 8.80
N GLU A 171 -3.48 -12.32 10.01
CA GLU A 171 -2.19 -11.78 10.44
C GLU A 171 -1.18 -12.93 10.60
N SER A 172 -0.03 -12.77 9.95
CA SER A 172 1.07 -13.74 9.97
C SER A 172 2.31 -13.17 10.66
N THR A 173 3.10 -14.05 11.25
CA THR A 173 4.43 -13.71 11.77
C THR A 173 5.48 -13.64 10.67
N THR A 174 5.23 -14.32 9.53
CA THR A 174 6.13 -14.41 8.38
C THR A 174 5.43 -13.96 7.09
N SER A 175 6.21 -13.44 6.15
CA SER A 175 5.72 -13.16 4.81
C SER A 175 5.56 -14.45 4.00
N SER A 176 4.48 -14.56 3.25
CA SER A 176 4.30 -15.67 2.29
C SER A 176 5.20 -15.52 1.07
N LEU A 177 5.53 -14.26 0.72
CA LEU A 177 6.42 -13.93 -0.41
C LEU A 177 7.90 -14.15 -0.09
N PHE A 178 8.29 -14.05 1.20
CA PHE A 178 9.68 -14.15 1.68
C PHE A 178 9.78 -15.09 2.88
N SER A 179 9.23 -16.30 2.75
CA SER A 179 9.05 -17.26 3.86
C SER A 179 10.35 -17.73 4.50
N SER A 180 11.48 -17.68 3.78
CA SER A 180 12.81 -18.05 4.28
C SER A 180 13.47 -16.97 5.15
N LEU A 181 12.92 -15.75 5.22
CA LEU A 181 13.53 -14.64 5.94
C LEU A 181 12.58 -14.03 6.96
N PRO A 182 13.04 -13.65 8.16
CA PRO A 182 12.23 -12.94 9.15
C PRO A 182 12.13 -11.43 8.79
N VAL A 183 11.57 -11.13 7.59
CA VAL A 183 11.54 -9.78 7.01
C VAL A 183 10.87 -8.74 7.93
N LYS A 184 9.86 -9.16 8.69
CA LYS A 184 9.17 -8.32 9.66
C LYS A 184 10.15 -7.76 10.70
N ASP A 185 10.97 -8.61 11.28
CA ASP A 185 11.93 -8.22 12.33
C ASP A 185 13.04 -7.34 11.76
N GLY A 186 13.56 -7.71 10.58
CA GLY A 186 14.59 -6.92 9.89
C GLY A 186 14.12 -5.51 9.56
N ILE A 187 12.91 -5.35 9.05
CA ILE A 187 12.34 -4.04 8.73
C ILE A 187 12.05 -3.24 10.01
N LEU A 188 11.47 -3.88 11.04
CA LEU A 188 11.17 -3.22 12.31
C LEU A 188 12.43 -2.68 12.98
N SER A 189 13.53 -3.41 12.99
CA SER A 189 14.79 -2.99 13.59
C SER A 189 15.32 -1.66 13.00
N ILE A 190 15.06 -1.42 11.72
CA ILE A 190 15.41 -0.17 11.05
C ILE A 190 14.37 0.92 11.34
N LEU A 191 13.07 0.56 11.31
CA LEU A 191 11.97 1.52 11.56
C LEU A 191 12.02 2.12 12.97
N GLU A 192 12.46 1.38 13.97
CA GLU A 192 12.64 1.86 15.34
C GLU A 192 13.65 3.01 15.41
N ARG A 193 14.65 2.98 14.55
CA ARG A 193 15.74 3.97 14.47
C ARG A 193 15.54 5.01 13.37
N ARG A 194 14.38 5.07 12.75
CA ARG A 194 14.08 5.92 11.56
C ARG A 194 14.35 7.41 11.73
N ASN A 195 14.38 7.90 12.96
CA ASN A 195 14.68 9.30 13.29
C ASN A 195 16.15 9.54 13.63
N GLU A 196 16.97 8.49 13.69
CA GLU A 196 18.36 8.51 14.14
C GLU A 196 19.36 8.23 13.01
N ILE A 197 18.89 7.56 11.93
CA ILE A 197 19.75 7.18 10.82
C ILE A 197 19.29 7.78 9.49
N LEU A 198 20.23 7.97 8.59
CA LEU A 198 19.94 8.41 7.23
C LEU A 198 19.39 7.23 6.40
N MET A 199 18.57 7.52 5.40
CA MET A 199 18.02 6.51 4.48
C MET A 199 19.14 5.67 3.81
N SER A 200 20.24 6.30 3.45
CA SER A 200 21.38 5.61 2.82
C SER A 200 22.08 4.64 3.78
N GLU A 201 22.10 4.94 5.06
CA GLU A 201 22.64 4.07 6.12
C GLU A 201 21.68 2.92 6.39
N ALA A 202 20.38 3.21 6.54
CA ALA A 202 19.33 2.24 6.71
C ALA A 202 19.38 1.15 5.62
N ARG A 203 19.50 1.57 4.35
CA ARG A 203 19.63 0.64 3.21
C ARG A 203 20.90 -0.23 3.30
N LYS A 204 22.03 0.33 3.72
CA LYS A 204 23.29 -0.43 3.87
C LYS A 204 23.21 -1.44 5.01
N GLU A 205 22.69 -1.03 6.16
CA GLU A 205 22.53 -1.91 7.32
C GLU A 205 21.54 -3.05 7.00
N PHE A 206 20.41 -2.72 6.38
CA PHE A 206 19.43 -3.74 6.00
C PHE A 206 19.98 -4.71 4.97
N ARG A 207 20.77 -4.24 3.98
CA ARG A 207 21.45 -5.11 3.02
C ARG A 207 22.39 -6.11 3.70
N GLN A 208 23.15 -5.65 4.69
CA GLN A 208 24.01 -6.53 5.47
C GLN A 208 23.21 -7.56 6.26
N TRP A 209 22.09 -7.13 6.86
CA TRP A 209 21.19 -8.01 7.57
C TRP A 209 20.59 -9.09 6.65
N VAL A 210 20.12 -8.75 5.45
CA VAL A 210 19.60 -9.72 4.47
C VAL A 210 20.67 -10.77 4.14
N ARG A 211 21.87 -10.33 3.79
CA ARG A 211 22.99 -11.25 3.45
C ARG A 211 23.33 -12.19 4.60
N GLN A 212 23.38 -11.69 5.82
CA GLN A 212 23.64 -12.52 7.01
C GLN A 212 22.52 -13.53 7.25
N SER A 213 21.27 -13.12 7.09
CA SER A 213 20.10 -13.97 7.29
C SER A 213 20.04 -15.11 6.25
N LEU A 214 20.47 -14.86 5.01
CA LEU A 214 20.55 -15.89 3.98
C LEU A 214 21.60 -16.94 4.32
N LEU A 215 22.77 -16.56 4.85
CA LEU A 215 23.84 -17.49 5.24
C LEU A 215 23.49 -18.39 6.43
N ILE A 216 22.49 -18.02 7.23
CA ILE A 216 22.07 -18.82 8.40
C ILE A 216 21.04 -19.89 7.98
N ASN A 217 20.32 -19.64 6.89
CA ASN A 217 19.23 -20.50 6.42
C ASN A 217 19.65 -21.48 5.30
N ASP A 218 20.90 -21.38 4.79
CA ASP A 218 21.57 -22.34 3.94
C ASP A 218 22.32 -23.40 4.79
#